data_8f73997e472e50bfa9f6c5b6172e0839
#
_entry.id   8f73997e472e50bfa9f6c5b6172e0839
#
_cell.length_a   1.000
_cell.length_b   1.000
_cell.length_c   1.000
_cell.angle_alpha   90.00
_cell.angle_beta   90.00
_cell.angle_gamma   90.00
#
_symmetry.space_group_name_H-M   'P 1'
#
loop_
_entity.id
_entity.type
_entity.pdbx_description
1 polymer ?
#
loop_
_entity_poly.entity_id
_entity_poly.type
_entity_poly.pdbx_seq_one_letter_code
_entity_poly.pdbx_strand_id
1 'polypeptide(L)' 'MIKIIVHAYLDNAEKAIVEVVFASSDVSRISEKMAELTNKYPNDYPATYDLPLDADLTTLPHYPSVEVGKEDFD' A
#
# COMPACT_ATOMS: atom_id res chain seq x y z
N MET A 1 9.97 3.19 -13.80
CA MET A 1 8.79 3.15 -12.94
C MET A 1 8.99 2.13 -11.85
N ILE A 2 8.63 2.45 -10.64
CA ILE A 2 8.69 1.50 -9.53
C ILE A 2 7.29 1.20 -9.00
N LYS A 3 7.14 0.07 -8.34
CA LYS A 3 5.94 -0.27 -7.59
C LYS A 3 6.22 -0.18 -6.12
N ILE A 4 5.24 0.30 -5.37
CA ILE A 4 5.30 0.27 -3.91
C ILE A 4 4.16 -0.54 -3.35
N ILE A 5 4.36 -1.08 -2.17
CA ILE A 5 3.32 -1.73 -1.38
C ILE A 5 3.03 -0.82 -0.20
N VAL A 6 1.77 -0.48 -0.04
CA VAL A 6 1.27 0.31 1.07
C VAL A 6 0.46 -0.62 1.97
N HIS A 7 0.64 -0.47 3.26
CA HIS A 7 -0.01 -1.29 4.27
C HIS A 7 -0.82 -0.37 5.17
N ALA A 8 -2.10 -0.65 5.30
CA ALA A 8 -3.00 0.15 6.14
C ALA A 8 -3.58 -0.71 7.25
N TYR A 9 -3.64 -0.17 8.45
CA TYR A 9 -4.19 -0.87 9.60
C TYR A 9 -4.74 0.11 10.64
N LEU A 10 -5.52 -0.41 11.58
CA LEU A 10 -6.01 0.36 12.72
C LEU A 10 -5.14 0.07 13.93
N ASP A 11 -4.70 1.13 14.62
CA ASP A 11 -3.96 0.98 15.86
C ASP A 11 -4.91 0.82 17.06
N ASN A 12 -4.34 0.71 18.27
CA ASN A 12 -5.12 0.53 19.49
C ASN A 12 -6.03 1.71 19.82
N ALA A 13 -5.75 2.88 19.25
CA ALA A 13 -6.57 4.08 19.44
C ALA A 13 -7.59 4.27 18.30
N GLU A 14 -7.78 3.25 17.48
CA GLU A 14 -8.67 3.25 16.30
C GLU A 14 -8.26 4.27 15.25
N LYS A 15 -6.99 4.62 15.20
CA LYS A 15 -6.45 5.50 14.15
C LYS A 15 -6.01 4.66 12.96
N ALA A 16 -6.38 5.11 11.78
CA ALA A 16 -5.91 4.47 10.55
C ALA A 16 -4.47 4.89 10.28
N ILE A 17 -3.59 3.92 10.14
CA ILE A 17 -2.18 4.14 9.83
C ILE A 17 -1.90 3.57 8.45
N VAL A 18 -1.23 4.34 7.60
CA VAL A 18 -0.86 3.95 6.26
C VAL A 18 0.66 4.09 6.12
N GLU A 19 1.32 3.00 5.73
CA GLU A 19 2.77 2.97 5.62
C GLU A 19 3.19 2.41 4.27
N VAL A 20 4.28 2.93 3.71
CA VAL A 20 4.93 2.30 2.57
C VAL A 20 5.91 1.28 3.13
N VAL A 21 5.70 0.00 2.84
CA VAL A 21 6.47 -1.08 3.46
C VAL A 21 7.42 -1.77 2.51
N PHE A 22 7.30 -1.56 1.20
CA PHE A 22 8.18 -2.19 0.23
C PHE A 22 8.15 -1.41 -1.08
N ALA A 23 9.26 -1.39 -1.78
CA ALA A 23 9.36 -0.77 -3.11
C ALA A 23 10.28 -1.61 -3.98
N SER A 24 9.91 -1.82 -5.23
CA SER A 24 10.72 -2.59 -6.17
C SER A 24 10.36 -2.24 -7.60
N SER A 25 11.32 -2.36 -8.50
CA SER A 25 11.07 -2.29 -9.94
C SER A 25 10.74 -3.67 -10.53
N ASP A 26 10.84 -4.73 -9.72
CA ASP A 26 10.62 -6.11 -10.14
C ASP A 26 9.22 -6.57 -9.70
N VAL A 27 8.35 -6.83 -10.68
CA VAL A 27 6.96 -7.23 -10.44
C VAL A 27 6.88 -8.55 -9.66
N SER A 28 7.80 -9.49 -9.92
CA SER A 28 7.82 -10.77 -9.21
C SER A 28 8.04 -10.57 -7.71
N ARG A 29 8.94 -9.66 -7.34
CA ARG A 29 9.22 -9.38 -5.94
C ARG A 29 8.03 -8.72 -5.25
N ILE A 30 7.33 -7.86 -5.97
CA ILE A 30 6.11 -7.23 -5.45
C ILE A 30 5.04 -8.31 -5.16
N SER A 31 4.83 -9.23 -6.08
CA SER A 31 3.85 -10.31 -5.91
C SER A 31 4.19 -11.22 -4.73
N GLU A 32 5.47 -11.59 -4.59
CA GLU A 32 5.93 -12.40 -3.48
C GLU A 32 5.72 -11.70 -2.13
N LYS A 33 6.05 -10.41 -2.08
CA LYS A 33 5.91 -9.63 -0.84
C LYS A 33 4.44 -9.42 -0.48
N MET A 34 3.58 -9.22 -1.47
CA MET A 34 2.14 -9.08 -1.23
C MET A 34 1.57 -10.36 -0.62
N ALA A 35 1.97 -11.54 -1.13
CA ALA A 35 1.52 -12.81 -0.58
C ALA A 35 2.02 -13.00 0.86
N GLU A 36 3.28 -12.65 1.12
CA GLU A 36 3.87 -12.72 2.45
C GLU A 36 3.12 -11.84 3.44
N LEU A 37 2.84 -10.59 3.05
CA LEU A 37 2.14 -9.63 3.91
C LEU A 37 0.69 -10.04 4.17
N THR A 38 0.02 -10.59 3.16
CA THR A 38 -1.34 -11.07 3.30
C THR A 38 -1.42 -12.23 4.30
N ASN A 39 -0.44 -13.13 4.28
CA ASN A 39 -0.38 -14.23 5.23
C ASN A 39 -0.03 -13.75 6.63
N LYS A 40 0.86 -12.78 6.74
CA LYS A 40 1.35 -12.30 8.04
C LYS A 40 0.33 -11.39 8.73
N TYR A 41 -0.38 -10.59 7.94
CA TYR A 41 -1.34 -9.61 8.46
C TYR A 41 -2.68 -9.74 7.72
N PRO A 42 -3.43 -10.84 7.94
CA PRO A 42 -4.63 -11.11 7.15
C PRO A 42 -5.78 -10.13 7.38
N ASN A 43 -5.75 -9.38 8.47
CA ASN A 43 -6.80 -8.41 8.80
C ASN A 43 -6.46 -6.99 8.36
N ASP A 44 -5.27 -6.79 7.80
CA ASP A 44 -4.83 -5.47 7.37
C ASP A 44 -5.09 -5.30 5.87
N TYR A 45 -4.99 -4.06 5.41
CA TYR A 45 -5.31 -3.71 4.03
C TYR A 45 -4.04 -3.39 3.25
N PRO A 46 -3.55 -4.30 2.41
CA PRO A 46 -2.41 -3.99 1.53
C PRO A 46 -2.90 -3.46 0.19
N ALA A 47 -2.11 -2.58 -0.42
CA ALA A 47 -2.39 -2.05 -1.75
C ALA A 47 -1.08 -1.81 -2.48
N THR A 48 -1.11 -1.87 -3.82
CA THR A 48 0.06 -1.60 -4.64
C THR A 48 -0.19 -0.39 -5.52
N TYR A 49 0.85 0.40 -5.75
CA TYR A 49 0.81 1.55 -6.63
C TYR A 49 2.02 1.58 -7.52
N ASP A 50 1.83 2.01 -8.78
CA ASP A 50 2.91 2.28 -9.71
C ASP A 50 3.30 3.74 -9.60
N LEU A 51 4.59 4.03 -9.45
CA LEU A 51 5.09 5.39 -9.32
C LEU A 51 6.07 5.70 -10.43
N PRO A 52 5.83 6.74 -11.24
CA PRO A 52 6.85 7.25 -12.15
C PRO A 52 7.92 7.98 -11.34
N LEU A 53 9.16 7.91 -11.83
CA LEU A 53 10.26 8.65 -11.21
C LEU A 53 10.29 10.07 -11.74
N ASP A 54 10.78 11.00 -10.92
CA ASP A 54 10.97 12.41 -11.28
C ASP A 54 9.67 13.10 -11.75
N ALA A 55 8.55 12.72 -11.16
CA ALA A 55 7.25 13.30 -11.48
C ALA A 55 6.56 13.79 -10.20
N ASP A 56 5.79 14.85 -10.34
CA ASP A 56 4.94 15.29 -9.24
C ASP A 56 3.71 14.39 -9.20
N LEU A 57 3.63 13.54 -8.20
CA LEU A 57 2.58 12.54 -8.07
C LEU A 57 1.20 13.15 -7.89
N THR A 58 1.13 14.38 -7.37
CA THR A 58 -0.15 15.05 -7.14
C THR A 58 -0.82 15.50 -8.44
N THR A 59 -0.10 15.51 -9.56
CA THR A 59 -0.64 15.88 -10.86
C THR A 59 -1.21 14.70 -11.63
N LEU A 60 -1.06 13.48 -11.13
CA LEU A 60 -1.50 12.27 -11.82
C LEU A 60 -3.02 12.08 -11.69
N PRO A 61 -3.69 11.55 -12.75
CA PRO A 61 -5.12 11.25 -12.66
C PRO A 61 -5.45 10.25 -11.54
N HIS A 62 -4.52 9.33 -11.28
CA HIS A 62 -4.65 8.35 -10.21
C HIS A 62 -3.55 8.59 -9.19
N TYR A 63 -3.69 9.71 -8.48
CA TYR A 63 -2.76 10.05 -7.42
C TYR A 63 -2.73 8.90 -6.39
N PRO A 64 -1.54 8.41 -6.01
CA PRO A 64 -1.45 7.26 -5.11
C PRO A 64 -1.84 7.64 -3.68
N SER A 65 -3.14 7.66 -3.43
CA SER A 65 -3.69 7.91 -2.11
C SER A 65 -4.65 6.79 -1.75
N VAL A 66 -4.82 6.58 -0.47
CA VAL A 66 -5.73 5.57 0.06
C VAL A 66 -6.69 6.23 1.02
N GLU A 67 -7.98 6.08 0.76
CA GLU A 67 -9.00 6.41 1.73
C GLU A 67 -9.42 5.11 2.39
N VAL A 68 -9.16 5.00 3.69
CA VAL A 68 -9.44 3.78 4.44
C VAL A 68 -10.49 4.09 5.48
N GLY A 69 -11.68 3.50 5.33
CA GLY A 69 -12.74 3.62 6.29
C GLY A 69 -12.68 2.49 7.31
N LYS A 70 -13.37 2.66 8.41
CA LYS A 70 -13.41 1.65 9.46
C LYS A 70 -13.96 0.32 8.95
N GLU A 71 -14.90 0.35 8.02
CA GLU A 71 -15.52 -0.81 7.41
C GLU A 71 -14.55 -1.67 6.61
N ASP A 72 -13.44 -1.10 6.15
CA ASP A 72 -12.44 -1.85 5.38
C ASP A 72 -11.65 -2.84 6.26
N PHE A 73 -11.76 -2.71 7.57
CA PHE A 73 -11.07 -3.56 8.53
C PHE A 73 -12.01 -4.55 9.22
N ASP A 74 -13.27 -4.52 8.91
CA ASP A 74 -14.28 -5.43 9.51
C ASP A 74 -14.36 -6.79 8.77
#